data_25996e934fc580c80ef8ee1003e0e7b1
#
_entry.id   25996e934fc580c80ef8ee1003e0e7b1
#
_cell.length_a   1.000
_cell.length_b   1.000
_cell.length_c   1.000
_cell.angle_alpha   90.00
_cell.angle_beta   90.00
_cell.angle_gamma   90.00
#
_symmetry.space_group_name_H-M   'P 1'
#
loop_
_entity.id
_entity.type
_entity.pdbx_description
1 polymer ?
#
loop_
_entity_poly.entity_id
_entity_poly.type
_entity_poly.pdbx_seq_one_letter_code
_entity_poly.pdbx_strand_id
1 'polypeptide(L)'
;PELIVRKYLCAHGFRFRVNVKKLPGTPDIVLRKYHTVIFVNGCFWHGHEGCPYFVLPKSNVEFWNNKITRNRERDLKNRIKLRDMGWHVIQLWECQLKPKVREQNLEGLVYTLNKMMLLNYQVKLYDTAPETSKNLPVAAEETTDYSIKT
;
A
#
# COMPACT_ATOMS: atom_id res chain seq x y z
N PRO A 1 -1.20 -9.94 12.27
CA PRO A 1 -0.54 -9.63 11.00
C PRO A 1 0.21 -8.29 11.02
N GLU A 2 -0.34 -7.23 11.62
CA GLU A 2 0.30 -5.90 11.66
C GLU A 2 1.66 -5.92 12.38
N LEU A 3 1.77 -6.67 13.47
CA LEU A 3 3.01 -6.79 14.23
C LEU A 3 4.15 -7.41 13.40
N ILE A 4 3.83 -8.33 12.50
CA ILE A 4 4.81 -8.95 11.59
C ILE A 4 5.40 -7.87 10.68
N VAL A 5 4.55 -7.05 10.07
CA VAL A 5 4.98 -5.95 9.18
C VAL A 5 5.81 -4.92 9.95
N ARG A 6 5.36 -4.51 11.14
CA ARG A 6 6.07 -3.56 12.01
C ARG A 6 7.47 -4.04 12.39
N LYS A 7 7.59 -5.30 12.82
CA LYS A 7 8.88 -5.90 13.18
C LYS A 7 9.83 -5.95 11.97
N TYR A 8 9.31 -6.36 10.82
CA TYR A 8 10.09 -6.44 9.60
C TYR A 8 10.61 -5.07 9.15
N LEU A 9 9.74 -4.06 9.09
CA LEU A 9 10.13 -2.70 8.74
C LEU A 9 11.14 -2.10 9.73
N CYS A 10 10.94 -2.34 11.03
CA CYS A 10 11.87 -1.88 12.07
C CYS A 10 13.26 -2.51 11.90
N ALA A 11 13.32 -3.82 11.62
CA ALA A 11 14.57 -4.55 11.37
C ALA A 11 15.31 -4.03 10.12
N HIS A 12 14.59 -3.48 9.14
CA HIS A 12 15.16 -2.86 7.93
C HIS A 12 15.39 -1.34 8.06
N GLY A 13 15.36 -0.81 9.28
CA GLY A 13 15.70 0.58 9.56
C GLY A 13 14.62 1.61 9.24
N PHE A 14 13.39 1.19 8.94
CA PHE A 14 12.28 2.10 8.69
C PHE A 14 11.74 2.70 10.00
N ARG A 15 11.54 4.02 10.00
CA ARG A 15 10.86 4.72 11.09
C ARG A 15 9.43 5.06 10.69
N PHE A 16 8.49 4.72 11.54
CA PHE A 16 7.06 4.90 11.29
C PHE A 16 6.29 5.23 12.58
N ARG A 17 5.08 5.72 12.40
CA ARG A 17 4.07 5.85 13.46
C ARG A 17 2.96 4.83 13.23
N VAL A 18 2.28 4.44 14.29
CA VAL A 18 1.19 3.45 14.24
C VAL A 18 -0.14 4.10 14.62
N ASN A 19 -1.23 3.60 14.01
CA ASN A 19 -2.61 3.94 14.34
C ASN A 19 -2.85 5.46 14.47
N VAL A 20 -2.43 6.22 13.46
CA VAL A 20 -2.54 7.69 13.47
C VAL A 20 -3.99 8.11 13.20
N LYS A 21 -4.73 8.40 14.27
CA LYS A 21 -6.17 8.73 14.23
C LYS A 21 -6.51 10.00 13.42
N LYS A 22 -5.54 10.89 13.22
CA LYS A 22 -5.74 12.13 12.43
C LYS A 22 -5.83 11.89 10.92
N LEU A 23 -5.41 10.71 10.46
CA LEU A 23 -5.49 10.34 9.05
C LEU A 23 -6.75 9.52 8.76
N PRO A 24 -7.37 9.69 7.58
CA PRO A 24 -8.54 8.91 7.17
C PRO A 24 -8.30 7.41 7.29
N GLY A 25 -9.25 6.69 7.90
CA GLY A 25 -9.16 5.24 8.09
C GLY A 25 -8.18 4.77 9.15
N THR A 26 -7.49 5.66 9.85
CA THR A 26 -6.51 5.32 10.89
C THR A 26 -5.51 4.27 10.41
N PRO A 27 -4.59 4.60 9.50
CA PRO A 27 -3.64 3.64 8.94
C PRO A 27 -2.83 2.93 10.03
N ASP A 28 -2.56 1.64 9.83
CA ASP A 28 -1.80 0.81 10.78
C ASP A 28 -0.35 1.26 10.92
N ILE A 29 0.23 1.75 9.80
CA ILE A 29 1.61 2.21 9.72
C ILE A 29 1.66 3.48 8.87
N VAL A 30 2.35 4.50 9.36
CA VAL A 30 2.55 5.79 8.69
C VAL A 30 4.03 6.11 8.59
N LEU A 31 4.55 6.08 7.37
CA LEU A 31 5.95 6.40 7.05
C LEU A 31 6.03 7.82 6.46
N ARG A 32 6.21 8.82 7.32
CA ARG A 32 6.22 10.23 6.92
C ARG A 32 7.33 10.56 5.90
N LYS A 33 8.53 10.02 6.12
CA LYS A 33 9.66 10.22 5.20
C LYS A 33 9.37 9.76 3.78
N TYR A 34 8.57 8.69 3.65
CA TYR A 34 8.18 8.08 2.37
C TYR A 34 6.84 8.61 1.85
N HIS A 35 6.19 9.48 2.62
CA HIS A 35 4.83 9.96 2.36
C HIS A 35 3.85 8.82 2.05
N THR A 36 3.99 7.74 2.80
CA THR A 36 3.30 6.47 2.57
C THR A 36 2.57 6.00 3.82
N VAL A 37 1.37 5.48 3.62
CA VAL A 37 0.59 4.81 4.66
C VAL A 37 0.35 3.35 4.25
N ILE A 38 0.30 2.46 5.24
CA ILE A 38 0.05 1.03 5.04
C ILE A 38 -1.15 0.61 5.87
N PHE A 39 -2.09 -0.07 5.22
CA PHE A 39 -3.17 -0.80 5.85
C PHE A 39 -2.88 -2.30 5.80
N VAL A 40 -3.05 -2.99 6.91
CA VAL A 40 -2.92 -4.44 7.00
C VAL A 40 -4.32 -5.03 7.23
N ASN A 41 -4.93 -5.49 6.14
CA ASN A 41 -6.33 -5.88 6.13
C ASN A 41 -6.53 -7.38 6.33
N GLY A 42 -7.41 -7.74 7.25
CA GLY A 42 -7.91 -9.11 7.37
C GLY A 42 -8.78 -9.49 6.16
N CYS A 43 -8.54 -10.65 5.57
CA CYS A 43 -9.20 -11.05 4.32
C CYS A 43 -10.72 -11.11 4.45
N PHE A 44 -11.24 -11.61 5.56
CA PHE A 44 -12.68 -11.69 5.81
C PHE A 44 -13.30 -10.30 6.00
N TRP A 45 -12.77 -9.50 6.91
CA TRP A 45 -13.38 -8.23 7.33
C TRP A 45 -13.41 -7.16 6.25
N HIS A 46 -12.47 -7.22 5.32
CA HIS A 46 -12.34 -6.27 4.22
C HIS A 46 -12.73 -6.84 2.85
N GLY A 47 -13.28 -8.06 2.83
CA GLY A 47 -13.83 -8.69 1.65
C GLY A 47 -12.81 -8.90 0.53
N HIS A 48 -11.72 -9.59 0.82
CA HIS A 48 -10.67 -9.86 -0.16
C HIS A 48 -11.14 -10.83 -1.24
N GLU A 49 -11.53 -10.31 -2.40
CA GLU A 49 -12.07 -11.09 -3.51
C GLU A 49 -11.04 -12.10 -4.05
N GLY A 50 -11.54 -13.28 -4.43
CA GLY A 50 -10.70 -14.36 -4.96
C GLY A 50 -9.78 -15.02 -3.94
N CYS A 51 -9.88 -14.64 -2.66
CA CYS A 51 -9.05 -15.18 -1.60
C CYS A 51 -9.73 -16.37 -0.92
N PRO A 52 -9.04 -17.52 -0.74
CA PRO A 52 -9.62 -18.68 -0.05
C PRO A 52 -9.96 -18.44 1.42
N TYR A 53 -9.41 -17.40 2.02
CA TYR A 53 -9.70 -16.97 3.40
C TYR A 53 -10.90 -16.01 3.50
N PHE A 54 -11.50 -15.63 2.37
CA PHE A 54 -12.73 -14.85 2.33
C PHE A 54 -13.89 -15.78 1.99
N VAL A 55 -14.50 -16.37 3.02
CA VAL A 55 -15.68 -17.24 2.90
C VAL A 55 -16.77 -16.68 3.80
N LEU A 56 -17.91 -16.33 3.19
CA LEU A 56 -19.07 -15.88 3.95
C LEU A 56 -19.69 -17.02 4.76
N PRO A 57 -20.11 -16.77 6.01
CA PRO A 57 -20.86 -17.74 6.79
C PRO A 57 -22.14 -18.17 6.07
N LYS A 58 -22.53 -19.42 6.23
CA LYS A 58 -23.77 -19.95 5.65
C LYS A 58 -25.04 -19.41 6.33
N SER A 59 -24.92 -18.93 7.56
CA SER A 59 -25.99 -18.29 8.32
C SER A 59 -25.89 -16.77 8.23
N ASN A 60 -27.03 -16.06 8.23
CA ASN A 60 -27.10 -14.60 8.17
C ASN A 60 -26.31 -13.98 6.99
N VAL A 61 -26.39 -14.61 5.83
CA VAL A 61 -25.64 -14.22 4.61
C VAL A 61 -25.88 -12.76 4.26
N GLU A 62 -27.13 -12.30 4.31
CA GLU A 62 -27.48 -10.89 4.00
C GLU A 62 -26.82 -9.91 4.96
N PHE A 63 -26.83 -10.20 6.26
CA PHE A 63 -26.17 -9.39 7.28
C PHE A 63 -24.66 -9.25 6.99
N TRP A 64 -24.00 -10.37 6.70
CA TRP A 64 -22.56 -10.38 6.42
C TRP A 64 -22.23 -9.68 5.11
N ASN A 65 -23.02 -9.89 4.05
CA ASN A 65 -22.85 -9.17 2.79
C ASN A 65 -22.95 -7.67 2.99
N ASN A 66 -23.96 -7.19 3.69
CA ASN A 66 -24.15 -5.77 3.97
C ASN A 66 -23.00 -5.19 4.80
N LYS A 67 -22.54 -5.94 5.80
CA LYS A 67 -21.42 -5.50 6.66
C LYS A 67 -20.11 -5.39 5.89
N ILE A 68 -19.77 -6.42 5.10
CA ILE A 68 -18.56 -6.43 4.29
C ILE A 68 -18.60 -5.32 3.22
N THR A 69 -19.74 -5.16 2.54
CA THR A 69 -19.93 -4.10 1.54
C THR A 69 -19.69 -2.72 2.15
N ARG A 70 -20.28 -2.42 3.31
CA ARG A 70 -20.05 -1.14 4.03
C ARG A 70 -18.59 -0.95 4.42
N ASN A 71 -17.91 -2.01 4.86
CA ASN A 71 -16.48 -1.93 5.17
C ASN A 71 -15.66 -1.58 3.92
N ARG A 72 -15.92 -2.24 2.79
CA ARG A 72 -15.24 -1.98 1.52
C ARG A 72 -15.44 -0.56 1.01
N GLU A 73 -16.68 -0.06 1.07
CA GLU A 73 -17.01 1.31 0.68
C GLU A 73 -16.29 2.34 1.55
N ARG A 74 -16.29 2.13 2.87
CA ARG A 74 -15.56 2.98 3.83
C ARG A 74 -14.07 2.97 3.55
N ASP A 75 -13.49 1.78 3.32
CA ASP A 75 -12.06 1.62 3.05
C ASP A 75 -11.67 2.31 1.75
N LEU A 76 -12.51 2.20 0.71
CA LEU A 76 -12.30 2.89 -0.56
C LEU A 76 -12.33 4.42 -0.39
N LYS A 77 -13.34 4.94 0.32
CA LYS A 77 -13.44 6.39 0.62
C LYS A 77 -12.20 6.91 1.37
N ASN A 78 -11.72 6.15 2.36
CA ASN A 78 -10.54 6.53 3.13
C ASN A 78 -9.27 6.54 2.26
N ARG A 79 -9.11 5.55 1.37
CA ARG A 79 -7.97 5.50 0.44
C ARG A 79 -7.99 6.66 -0.55
N ILE A 80 -9.16 7.02 -1.08
CA ILE A 80 -9.31 8.18 -1.98
C ILE A 80 -8.90 9.46 -1.24
N LYS A 81 -9.44 9.71 -0.04
CA LYS A 81 -9.08 10.87 0.77
C LYS A 81 -7.58 10.96 1.05
N LEU A 82 -6.95 9.84 1.40
CA LEU A 82 -5.50 9.80 1.64
C LEU A 82 -4.70 10.14 0.37
N ARG A 83 -5.09 9.61 -0.79
CA ARG A 83 -4.47 9.95 -2.07
C ARG A 83 -4.64 11.41 -2.43
N ASP A 84 -5.83 11.98 -2.21
CA ASP A 84 -6.10 13.41 -2.43
C ASP A 84 -5.24 14.29 -1.51
N MET A 85 -4.89 13.80 -0.32
CA MET A 85 -3.94 14.45 0.60
C MET A 85 -2.47 14.25 0.21
N GLY A 86 -2.20 13.55 -0.90
CA GLY A 86 -0.85 13.27 -1.42
C GLY A 86 -0.17 12.05 -0.82
N TRP A 87 -0.86 11.21 -0.05
CA TRP A 87 -0.30 10.00 0.51
C TRP A 87 -0.27 8.86 -0.50
N HIS A 88 0.83 8.12 -0.56
CA HIS A 88 0.85 6.80 -1.18
C HIS A 88 0.18 5.80 -0.24
N VAL A 89 -0.76 5.03 -0.75
CA VAL A 89 -1.52 4.07 0.03
C VAL A 89 -1.15 2.66 -0.39
N ILE A 90 -0.58 1.89 0.52
CA ILE A 90 -0.28 0.47 0.34
C ILE A 90 -1.28 -0.33 1.17
N GLN A 91 -1.84 -1.36 0.57
CA GLN A 91 -2.72 -2.31 1.22
C GLN A 91 -2.05 -3.68 1.22
N LEU A 92 -1.85 -4.25 2.41
CA LEU A 92 -1.40 -5.61 2.60
C LEU A 92 -2.55 -6.46 3.10
N TRP A 93 -2.63 -7.67 2.61
CA TRP A 93 -3.64 -8.63 3.04
C TRP A 93 -3.05 -9.66 4.00
N GLU A 94 -3.84 -10.09 4.96
CA GLU A 94 -3.44 -11.11 5.92
C GLU A 94 -2.91 -12.39 5.25
N CYS A 95 -3.51 -12.81 4.13
CA CYS A 95 -3.06 -13.98 3.37
C CYS A 95 -1.64 -13.84 2.82
N GLN A 96 -1.21 -12.61 2.51
CA GLN A 96 0.15 -12.31 2.03
C GLN A 96 1.20 -12.41 3.14
N LEU A 97 0.75 -12.44 4.41
CA LEU A 97 1.62 -12.53 5.58
C LEU A 97 1.67 -13.96 6.17
N LYS A 98 1.11 -14.95 5.49
CA LYS A 98 1.22 -16.36 5.88
C LYS A 98 2.66 -16.87 5.70
N PRO A 99 3.14 -17.82 6.54
CA PRO A 99 4.54 -18.21 6.57
C PRO A 99 5.19 -18.53 5.23
N LYS A 100 4.44 -19.16 4.31
CA LYS A 100 4.97 -19.60 3.01
C LYS A 100 5.29 -18.45 2.04
N VAL A 101 4.62 -17.31 2.17
CA VAL A 101 4.68 -16.21 1.18
C VAL A 101 5.10 -14.87 1.79
N ARG A 102 5.13 -14.76 3.11
CA ARG A 102 5.35 -13.46 3.79
C ARG A 102 6.72 -12.86 3.49
N GLU A 103 7.76 -13.66 3.41
CA GLU A 103 9.12 -13.15 3.16
C GLU A 103 9.17 -12.40 1.83
N GLN A 104 8.73 -13.04 0.76
CA GLN A 104 8.67 -12.43 -0.58
C GLN A 104 7.80 -11.17 -0.59
N ASN A 105 6.64 -11.18 0.09
CA ASN A 105 5.75 -10.01 0.14
C ASN A 105 6.35 -8.86 0.95
N LEU A 106 7.06 -9.14 2.04
CA LEU A 106 7.72 -8.13 2.86
C LEU A 106 8.95 -7.55 2.17
N GLU A 107 9.73 -8.36 1.46
CA GLU A 107 10.81 -7.88 0.58
C GLU A 107 10.27 -6.95 -0.51
N GLY A 108 9.16 -7.33 -1.16
CA GLY A 108 8.47 -6.51 -2.14
C GLY A 108 7.97 -5.18 -1.56
N LEU A 109 7.50 -5.18 -0.31
CA LEU A 109 7.12 -3.97 0.40
C LEU A 109 8.30 -3.02 0.59
N VAL A 110 9.44 -3.53 1.07
CA VAL A 110 10.67 -2.74 1.27
C VAL A 110 11.15 -2.17 -0.06
N TYR A 111 11.16 -2.99 -1.12
CA TYR A 111 11.50 -2.52 -2.47
C TYR A 111 10.59 -1.36 -2.92
N THR A 112 9.28 -1.51 -2.74
CA THR A 112 8.30 -0.47 -3.11
C THR A 112 8.51 0.82 -2.32
N LEU A 113 8.76 0.74 -1.01
CA LEU A 113 9.03 1.91 -0.17
C LEU A 113 10.30 2.63 -0.62
N ASN A 114 11.38 1.92 -0.90
CA ASN A 114 12.61 2.51 -1.39
C ASN A 114 12.43 3.19 -2.75
N LYS A 115 11.67 2.57 -3.66
CA LYS A 115 11.31 3.17 -4.95
C LYS A 115 10.50 4.46 -4.78
N MET A 116 9.52 4.49 -3.89
CA MET A 116 8.74 5.69 -3.59
C MET A 116 9.60 6.82 -3.02
N MET A 117 10.57 6.52 -2.16
CA MET A 117 11.51 7.51 -1.65
C MET A 117 12.34 8.13 -2.77
N LEU A 118 12.86 7.33 -3.70
CA LEU A 118 13.62 7.81 -4.85
C LEU A 118 12.78 8.72 -5.75
N LEU A 119 11.54 8.35 -6.05
CA LEU A 119 10.61 9.17 -6.83
C LEU A 119 10.33 10.51 -6.14
N ASN A 120 10.05 10.51 -4.84
CA ASN A 120 9.83 11.74 -4.08
C ASN A 120 11.08 12.64 -4.06
N TYR A 121 12.27 12.05 -4.05
CA TYR A 121 13.53 12.80 -4.13
C TYR A 121 13.75 13.42 -5.51
N GLN A 122 13.48 12.67 -6.57
CA GLN A 122 13.57 13.18 -7.95
C GLN A 122 12.61 14.35 -8.20
N VAL A 123 11.36 14.24 -7.74
CA VAL A 123 10.38 15.33 -7.82
C VAL A 123 10.90 16.58 -7.11
N LYS A 124 11.43 16.46 -5.90
CA LYS A 124 12.00 17.60 -5.17
C LYS A 124 13.18 18.25 -5.92
N LEU A 125 14.06 17.43 -6.48
CA LEU A 125 15.17 17.97 -7.29
C LEU A 125 14.67 18.72 -8.51
N TYR A 126 13.66 18.20 -9.18
CA TYR A 126 13.05 18.86 -10.34
C TYR A 126 12.42 20.21 -9.96
N ASP A 127 11.67 20.25 -8.85
CA ASP A 127 11.00 21.47 -8.36
C ASP A 127 12.00 22.54 -7.92
N THR A 128 13.18 22.15 -7.42
CA THR A 128 14.26 23.06 -6.99
C THR A 128 15.24 23.42 -8.09
N ALA A 129 15.16 22.75 -9.25
CA ALA A 129 16.03 23.03 -10.40
C ALA A 129 15.73 24.41 -11.02
N PRO A 130 16.73 25.17 -11.45
CA PRO A 130 16.52 26.43 -12.17
C PRO A 130 15.72 26.17 -13.45
N GLU A 131 14.88 27.14 -13.85
CA GLU A 131 13.94 26.99 -14.97
C GLU A 131 14.60 26.54 -16.29
N THR A 132 15.85 26.87 -16.49
CA THR A 132 16.64 26.46 -17.68
C THR A 132 16.86 24.93 -17.76
N SER A 133 16.81 24.22 -16.64
CA SER A 133 16.96 22.75 -16.60
C SER A 133 15.65 21.97 -16.64
N LYS A 134 14.50 22.66 -16.50
CA LYS A 134 13.17 22.02 -16.51
C LYS A 134 12.70 21.62 -17.93
N ASN A 135 13.35 22.13 -18.98
CA ASN A 135 13.00 21.90 -20.37
C ASN A 135 13.82 20.80 -21.07
N LEU A 136 14.64 20.07 -20.35
CA LEU A 136 15.32 18.90 -20.93
C LEU A 136 14.30 17.77 -21.12
N PRO A 137 14.18 17.19 -22.34
CA PRO A 137 13.28 16.07 -22.54
C PRO A 137 13.71 14.91 -21.66
N VAL A 138 12.77 14.41 -20.86
CA VAL A 138 12.95 13.15 -20.13
C VAL A 138 13.20 12.09 -21.19
N ALA A 139 14.36 11.44 -21.18
CA ALA A 139 14.65 10.33 -22.07
C ALA A 139 13.52 9.30 -21.90
N ALA A 140 12.80 9.03 -23.01
CA ALA A 140 11.78 7.99 -23.01
C ALA A 140 12.46 6.68 -22.69
N GLU A 141 12.10 6.06 -21.56
CA GLU A 141 12.46 4.68 -21.29
C GLU A 141 11.85 3.83 -22.40
N GLU A 142 12.70 3.24 -23.24
CA GLU A 142 12.27 2.24 -24.21
C GLU A 142 11.62 1.10 -23.43
N THR A 143 10.29 1.00 -23.57
CA THR A 143 9.54 -0.18 -23.14
C THR A 143 9.97 -1.35 -24.02
N THR A 144 10.93 -2.13 -23.57
CA THR A 144 11.22 -3.43 -24.18
C THR A 144 10.03 -4.36 -23.90
N ASP A 145 9.23 -4.51 -24.92
CA ASP A 145 8.10 -5.42 -24.98
C ASP A 145 8.65 -6.86 -24.99
N TYR A 146 8.66 -7.51 -23.81
CA TYR A 146 8.95 -8.94 -23.70
C TYR A 146 7.70 -9.74 -24.05
N SER A 147 7.43 -9.89 -25.35
CA SER A 147 6.48 -10.89 -25.85
C SER A 147 7.08 -12.29 -25.63
N ILE A 148 6.65 -12.98 -24.57
CA ILE A 148 6.90 -14.41 -24.42
C ILE A 148 6.01 -15.12 -25.44
N LYS A 149 6.63 -15.59 -26.54
CA LYS A 149 6.02 -16.59 -27.41
C LYS A 149 6.06 -17.93 -26.70
N THR A 150 4.88 -18.54 -26.54
CA THR A 150 4.64 -19.95 -26.19
C THR A 150 5.44 -20.91 -27.06
#